data_72e6a7b847b85f0b7864bc76bc0569f1
#
_entry.id   72e6a7b847b85f0b7864bc76bc0569f1
#
_cell.length_a   1.000
_cell.length_b   1.000
_cell.length_c   1.000
_cell.angle_alpha   90.00
_cell.angle_beta   90.00
_cell.angle_gamma   90.00
#
_symmetry.space_group_name_H-M   'P 1'
#
loop_
_entity.id
_entity.type
_entity.pdbx_description
1 polymer ?
#
loop_
_entity_poly.entity_id
_entity_poly.type
_entity_poly.pdbx_seq_one_letter_code
_entity_poly.pdbx_strand_id
1 'polypeptide(L)'
;KYNIGFWGPGAGIIHQVVLEQYAFPGGMMIGTDSHTPNAGGLGMIAIGVGGADAVDVMAGMPFNTKIPKLIGIKLTGSLSGWTSPKDIILKVAEILTVKGGTNAIVEYFGEGTKSISTTGKATITNMGAEIGATCSIFPFDSKGEEYLNATGRSDIAELAKNNMNLLTADQEVIENPESYFNQVIEIDLDSLVPHIVGPHTPDLARPITELKYCLLYTSDAADDP
;
A
#
# COMPACT_ATOMS: atom_id res chain seq x y z
N LYS A 1 -1.86 -33.16 6.87
CA LYS A 1 -0.52 -33.74 7.11
C LYS A 1 0.41 -32.72 7.78
N TYR A 2 0.33 -31.45 7.41
CA TYR A 2 1.23 -30.39 7.88
C TYR A 2 0.56 -29.43 8.87
N ASN A 3 -0.69 -29.67 9.24
CA ASN A 3 -1.49 -28.82 10.15
C ASN A 3 -1.52 -27.33 9.73
N ILE A 4 -1.68 -27.09 8.42
CA ILE A 4 -1.73 -25.76 7.83
C ILE A 4 -3.19 -25.40 7.58
N GLY A 5 -3.59 -24.18 7.92
CA GLY A 5 -4.90 -23.65 7.59
C GLY A 5 -5.10 -23.55 6.07
N PHE A 6 -6.33 -23.75 5.60
CA PHE A 6 -6.67 -23.71 4.19
C PHE A 6 -7.98 -22.96 3.95
N TRP A 7 -7.93 -21.99 3.08
CA TRP A 7 -9.10 -21.27 2.57
C TRP A 7 -9.46 -21.84 1.20
N GLY A 8 -10.63 -22.49 1.12
CA GLY A 8 -11.09 -23.16 -0.10
C GLY A 8 -11.54 -22.19 -1.20
N PRO A 9 -11.80 -22.72 -2.41
CA PRO A 9 -12.40 -21.95 -3.50
C PRO A 9 -13.69 -21.25 -3.05
N GLY A 10 -13.84 -19.98 -3.45
CA GLY A 10 -15.01 -19.16 -3.07
C GLY A 10 -14.88 -18.42 -1.74
N ALA A 11 -13.80 -18.62 -0.97
CA ALA A 11 -13.58 -17.90 0.28
C ALA A 11 -13.26 -16.40 0.09
N GLY A 12 -12.83 -16.00 -1.09
CA GLY A 12 -12.46 -14.64 -1.45
C GLY A 12 -11.07 -14.54 -2.04
N ILE A 13 -10.68 -13.33 -2.43
CA ILE A 13 -9.33 -13.06 -2.91
C ILE A 13 -8.36 -13.04 -1.73
N ILE A 14 -7.15 -13.60 -1.93
CA ILE A 14 -6.11 -13.79 -0.88
C ILE A 14 -5.91 -12.52 -0.05
N HIS A 15 -5.67 -11.38 -0.71
CA HIS A 15 -5.31 -10.14 -0.03
C HIS A 15 -6.43 -9.62 0.88
N GLN A 16 -7.69 -9.77 0.47
CA GLN A 16 -8.84 -9.37 1.29
C GLN A 16 -9.00 -10.32 2.47
N VAL A 17 -8.92 -11.64 2.25
CA VAL A 17 -8.98 -12.62 3.33
C VAL A 17 -7.87 -12.38 4.36
N VAL A 18 -6.64 -12.10 3.91
CA VAL A 18 -5.51 -11.79 4.80
C VAL A 18 -5.76 -10.50 5.56
N LEU A 19 -6.21 -9.44 4.89
CA LEU A 19 -6.47 -8.16 5.53
C LEU A 19 -7.58 -8.26 6.59
N GLU A 20 -8.65 -9.01 6.30
CA GLU A 20 -9.82 -9.17 7.16
C GLU A 20 -9.61 -10.12 8.33
N GLN A 21 -8.73 -11.13 8.19
CA GLN A 21 -8.65 -12.23 9.15
C GLN A 21 -7.31 -12.31 9.89
N TYR A 22 -6.22 -11.85 9.29
CA TYR A 22 -4.86 -12.11 9.80
C TYR A 22 -4.02 -10.85 10.01
N ALA A 23 -4.18 -9.82 9.17
CA ALA A 23 -3.35 -8.61 9.28
C ALA A 23 -3.67 -7.83 10.56
N PHE A 24 -2.63 -7.34 11.23
CA PHE A 24 -2.74 -6.49 12.41
C PHE A 24 -1.60 -5.46 12.43
N PRO A 25 -1.81 -4.28 13.02
CA PRO A 25 -0.80 -3.24 13.06
C PRO A 25 0.42 -3.65 13.90
N GLY A 26 1.62 -3.32 13.43
CA GLY A 26 2.88 -3.66 14.09
C GLY A 26 3.34 -5.11 13.87
N GLY A 27 2.61 -5.90 13.09
CA GLY A 27 2.99 -7.27 12.74
C GLY A 27 3.93 -7.34 11.55
N MET A 28 4.45 -8.55 11.30
CA MET A 28 5.23 -8.87 10.10
C MET A 28 4.67 -10.13 9.42
N MET A 29 4.61 -10.10 8.10
CA MET A 29 4.14 -11.21 7.29
C MET A 29 5.01 -11.38 6.04
N ILE A 30 5.26 -12.61 5.65
CA ILE A 30 5.74 -12.94 4.31
C ILE A 30 4.68 -13.76 3.57
N GLY A 31 4.59 -13.59 2.27
CA GLY A 31 3.66 -14.32 1.41
C GLY A 31 4.24 -14.56 0.02
N THR A 32 3.83 -15.65 -0.62
CA THR A 32 4.32 -16.03 -1.96
C THR A 32 3.60 -15.33 -3.10
N ASP A 33 3.05 -14.16 -2.82
CA ASP A 33 2.39 -13.31 -3.79
C ASP A 33 2.99 -11.89 -3.75
N SER A 34 3.20 -11.29 -4.92
CA SER A 34 3.80 -9.95 -5.06
C SER A 34 2.94 -8.86 -4.42
N HIS A 35 1.62 -9.08 -4.25
CA HIS A 35 0.69 -8.15 -3.63
C HIS A 35 0.48 -8.39 -2.12
N THR A 36 1.30 -9.23 -1.49
CA THR A 36 1.35 -9.39 -0.02
C THR A 36 1.44 -8.03 0.71
N PRO A 37 2.15 -7.00 0.21
CA PRO A 37 2.18 -5.65 0.80
C PRO A 37 0.83 -4.98 1.03
N ASN A 38 -0.27 -5.50 0.49
CA ASN A 38 -1.63 -5.04 0.77
C ASN A 38 -1.91 -4.87 2.28
N ALA A 39 -1.38 -5.75 3.13
CA ALA A 39 -1.54 -5.69 4.58
C ALA A 39 -0.87 -4.48 5.24
N GLY A 40 0.04 -3.80 4.53
CA GLY A 40 0.64 -2.55 4.97
C GLY A 40 -0.36 -1.39 5.12
N GLY A 41 -1.52 -1.49 4.46
CA GLY A 41 -2.63 -0.56 4.65
C GLY A 41 -3.22 -0.56 6.07
N LEU A 42 -2.99 -1.63 6.84
CA LEU A 42 -3.35 -1.74 8.25
C LEU A 42 -2.12 -1.60 9.19
N GLY A 43 -0.97 -1.15 8.68
CA GLY A 43 0.23 -0.95 9.50
C GLY A 43 1.03 -2.23 9.76
N MET A 44 1.01 -3.19 8.85
CA MET A 44 1.78 -4.44 8.93
C MET A 44 2.95 -4.42 7.94
N ILE A 45 4.13 -4.85 8.38
CA ILE A 45 5.26 -5.11 7.46
C ILE A 45 4.95 -6.39 6.69
N ALA A 46 4.55 -6.27 5.43
CA ALA A 46 4.14 -7.40 4.61
C ALA A 46 4.99 -7.45 3.33
N ILE A 47 5.66 -8.59 3.10
CA ILE A 47 6.68 -8.75 2.07
C ILE A 47 6.32 -9.92 1.17
N GLY A 48 6.30 -9.66 -0.14
CA GLY A 48 6.20 -10.70 -1.16
C GLY A 48 7.55 -11.41 -1.35
N VAL A 49 7.55 -12.76 -1.27
CA VAL A 49 8.76 -13.57 -1.35
C VAL A 49 8.61 -14.72 -2.34
N GLY A 50 9.72 -15.33 -2.74
CA GLY A 50 9.70 -16.57 -3.51
C GLY A 50 9.23 -17.77 -2.69
N GLY A 51 8.76 -18.83 -3.37
CA GLY A 51 8.30 -20.04 -2.71
C GLY A 51 9.39 -20.71 -1.86
N ALA A 52 10.66 -20.64 -2.25
CA ALA A 52 11.77 -21.18 -1.49
C ALA A 52 11.93 -20.46 -0.14
N ASP A 53 11.92 -19.12 -0.14
CA ASP A 53 12.01 -18.32 1.08
C ASP A 53 10.87 -18.62 2.06
N ALA A 54 9.65 -18.78 1.53
CA ALA A 54 8.50 -19.15 2.35
C ALA A 54 8.66 -20.53 2.99
N VAL A 55 9.17 -21.52 2.24
CA VAL A 55 9.44 -22.87 2.78
C VAL A 55 10.50 -22.83 3.86
N ASP A 56 11.57 -22.06 3.68
CA ASP A 56 12.63 -21.91 4.68
C ASP A 56 12.07 -21.33 5.98
N VAL A 57 11.26 -20.29 5.92
CA VAL A 57 10.60 -19.69 7.09
C VAL A 57 9.62 -20.67 7.74
N MET A 58 8.82 -21.41 6.96
CA MET A 58 7.93 -22.46 7.48
C MET A 58 8.70 -23.60 8.18
N ALA A 59 9.95 -23.85 7.78
CA ALA A 59 10.86 -24.79 8.42
C ALA A 59 11.59 -24.21 9.64
N GLY A 60 11.33 -22.95 10.01
CA GLY A 60 11.96 -22.27 11.15
C GLY A 60 13.31 -21.63 10.81
N MET A 61 13.67 -21.52 9.54
CA MET A 61 14.87 -20.82 9.11
C MET A 61 14.68 -19.30 9.18
N PRO A 62 15.73 -18.51 9.45
CA PRO A 62 15.61 -17.06 9.46
C PRO A 62 15.40 -16.53 8.05
N PHE A 63 14.51 -15.53 7.94
CA PHE A 63 14.33 -14.77 6.71
C PHE A 63 15.44 -13.70 6.60
N ASN A 64 16.31 -13.85 5.61
CA ASN A 64 17.39 -12.91 5.34
C ASN A 64 16.98 -11.94 4.25
N THR A 65 17.03 -10.65 4.55
CA THR A 65 16.80 -9.59 3.56
C THR A 65 17.93 -8.57 3.56
N LYS A 66 18.15 -7.92 2.44
CA LYS A 66 19.05 -6.76 2.38
C LYS A 66 18.43 -5.61 3.16
N ILE A 67 19.25 -4.80 3.80
CA ILE A 67 18.78 -3.57 4.43
C ILE A 67 18.13 -2.70 3.36
N PRO A 68 16.81 -2.44 3.43
CA PRO A 68 16.12 -1.66 2.42
C PRO A 68 16.43 -0.17 2.57
N LYS A 69 16.27 0.57 1.47
CA LYS A 69 16.15 2.02 1.52
C LYS A 69 14.79 2.39 2.12
N LEU A 70 14.70 3.56 2.72
CA LEU A 70 13.45 4.13 3.21
C LEU A 70 13.03 5.27 2.30
N ILE A 71 11.83 5.19 1.74
CA ILE A 71 11.20 6.26 0.95
C ILE A 71 9.99 6.75 1.71
N GLY A 72 10.00 8.02 2.09
CA GLY A 72 8.88 8.66 2.76
C GLY A 72 7.94 9.32 1.77
N ILE A 73 6.65 8.99 1.83
CA ILE A 73 5.59 9.67 1.07
C ILE A 73 4.76 10.50 2.04
N LYS A 74 4.99 11.80 2.04
CA LYS A 74 4.24 12.74 2.86
C LYS A 74 2.94 13.13 2.16
N LEU A 75 1.81 12.81 2.79
CA LEU A 75 0.48 13.17 2.31
C LEU A 75 -0.07 14.34 3.10
N THR A 76 -0.48 15.40 2.41
CA THR A 76 -1.15 16.58 2.97
C THR A 76 -2.55 16.73 2.39
N GLY A 77 -3.41 17.53 3.01
CA GLY A 77 -4.76 17.74 2.52
C GLY A 77 -5.67 16.50 2.60
N SER A 78 -6.68 16.44 1.75
CA SER A 78 -7.67 15.37 1.72
C SER A 78 -8.17 15.10 0.29
N LEU A 79 -8.51 13.83 0.01
CA LEU A 79 -9.11 13.46 -1.28
C LEU A 79 -10.48 14.12 -1.45
N SER A 80 -10.77 14.61 -2.66
CA SER A 80 -12.02 15.26 -2.98
C SER A 80 -12.56 14.85 -4.36
N GLY A 81 -13.85 15.11 -4.59
CA GLY A 81 -14.49 14.86 -5.87
C GLY A 81 -14.44 13.40 -6.29
N TRP A 82 -13.90 13.11 -7.47
CA TRP A 82 -13.76 11.77 -8.05
C TRP A 82 -12.36 11.16 -7.82
N THR A 83 -11.49 11.87 -7.11
CA THR A 83 -10.15 11.36 -6.79
C THR A 83 -10.24 10.23 -5.77
N SER A 84 -9.59 9.14 -6.06
CA SER A 84 -9.60 7.91 -5.27
C SER A 84 -8.23 7.62 -4.65
N PRO A 85 -8.15 6.75 -3.64
CA PRO A 85 -6.86 6.29 -3.11
C PRO A 85 -5.92 5.71 -4.18
N LYS A 86 -6.47 5.13 -5.25
CA LYS A 86 -5.68 4.63 -6.36
C LYS A 86 -4.91 5.74 -7.08
N ASP A 87 -5.45 6.94 -7.15
CA ASP A 87 -4.78 8.08 -7.81
C ASP A 87 -3.51 8.49 -7.07
N ILE A 88 -3.45 8.27 -5.74
CA ILE A 88 -2.23 8.50 -4.96
C ILE A 88 -1.10 7.60 -5.44
N ILE A 89 -1.33 6.29 -5.51
CA ILE A 89 -0.28 5.36 -5.93
C ILE A 89 0.06 5.50 -7.42
N LEU A 90 -0.88 5.91 -8.25
CA LEU A 90 -0.58 6.26 -9.65
C LEU A 90 0.34 7.47 -9.72
N LYS A 91 0.13 8.48 -8.89
CA LYS A 91 1.04 9.63 -8.77
C LYS A 91 2.41 9.24 -8.24
N VAL A 92 2.47 8.34 -7.26
CA VAL A 92 3.74 7.79 -6.76
C VAL A 92 4.47 7.02 -7.88
N ALA A 93 3.75 6.21 -8.66
CA ALA A 93 4.33 5.46 -9.77
C ALA A 93 4.84 6.38 -10.90
N GLU A 94 4.16 7.50 -11.17
CA GLU A 94 4.64 8.53 -12.09
C GLU A 94 6.00 9.11 -11.65
N ILE A 95 6.16 9.36 -10.35
CA ILE A 95 7.37 9.97 -9.79
C ILE A 95 8.52 8.96 -9.66
N LEU A 96 8.24 7.78 -9.09
CA LEU A 96 9.26 6.76 -8.81
C LEU A 96 9.58 5.86 -10.00
N THR A 97 8.66 5.76 -10.97
CA THR A 97 8.67 4.76 -12.04
C THR A 97 8.56 3.32 -11.52
N VAL A 98 8.51 2.33 -12.41
CA VAL A 98 8.38 0.89 -12.06
C VAL A 98 9.60 0.30 -11.34
N LYS A 99 10.69 1.04 -11.20
CA LYS A 99 11.94 0.57 -10.56
C LYS A 99 12.38 1.43 -9.37
N GLY A 100 11.75 2.56 -9.14
CA GLY A 100 12.20 3.51 -8.12
C GLY A 100 12.08 2.97 -6.69
N GLY A 101 11.12 2.11 -6.44
CA GLY A 101 10.94 1.43 -5.14
C GLY A 101 11.81 0.19 -4.93
N THR A 102 12.66 -0.20 -5.90
CA THR A 102 13.45 -1.42 -5.80
C THR A 102 14.34 -1.43 -4.56
N ASN A 103 14.23 -2.49 -3.76
CA ASN A 103 14.91 -2.65 -2.48
C ASN A 103 14.61 -1.49 -1.50
N ALA A 104 13.38 -0.99 -1.50
CA ALA A 104 12.91 0.04 -0.59
C ALA A 104 11.68 -0.40 0.18
N ILE A 105 11.51 0.16 1.37
CA ILE A 105 10.24 0.25 2.09
C ILE A 105 9.69 1.64 1.84
N VAL A 106 8.45 1.71 1.40
CA VAL A 106 7.72 2.96 1.18
C VAL A 106 6.83 3.21 2.39
N GLU A 107 7.10 4.26 3.13
CA GLU A 107 6.32 4.66 4.30
C GLU A 107 5.50 5.91 3.98
N TYR A 108 4.20 5.80 4.20
CA TYR A 108 3.26 6.91 4.04
C TYR A 108 3.05 7.59 5.39
N PHE A 109 3.14 8.92 5.42
CA PHE A 109 2.96 9.70 6.64
C PHE A 109 2.32 11.06 6.35
N GLY A 110 2.06 11.84 7.40
CA GLY A 110 1.42 13.16 7.30
C GLY A 110 -0.10 13.12 7.50
N GLU A 111 -0.69 14.30 7.65
CA GLU A 111 -2.12 14.46 8.01
C GLU A 111 -3.07 13.90 6.95
N GLY A 112 -2.68 13.92 5.67
CA GLY A 112 -3.50 13.38 4.57
C GLY A 112 -3.81 11.89 4.72
N THR A 113 -2.96 11.12 5.43
CA THR A 113 -3.19 9.68 5.66
C THR A 113 -4.48 9.41 6.43
N LYS A 114 -4.89 10.34 7.30
CA LYS A 114 -6.09 10.22 8.15
C LYS A 114 -7.40 10.30 7.37
N SER A 115 -7.38 10.89 6.17
CA SER A 115 -8.55 11.01 5.31
C SER A 115 -8.85 9.73 4.51
N ILE A 116 -7.91 8.78 4.48
CA ILE A 116 -7.97 7.58 3.65
C ILE A 116 -8.49 6.40 4.48
N SER A 117 -9.48 5.66 3.98
CA SER A 117 -9.98 4.44 4.62
C SER A 117 -8.89 3.35 4.62
N THR A 118 -9.00 2.37 5.53
CA THR A 118 -8.06 1.24 5.60
C THR A 118 -8.00 0.46 4.28
N THR A 119 -9.14 0.24 3.62
CA THR A 119 -9.19 -0.41 2.31
C THR A 119 -8.55 0.45 1.21
N GLY A 120 -8.67 1.77 1.31
CA GLY A 120 -7.96 2.71 0.44
C GLY A 120 -6.45 2.65 0.64
N LYS A 121 -5.97 2.66 1.89
CA LYS A 121 -4.56 2.46 2.24
C LYS A 121 -4.04 1.11 1.71
N ALA A 122 -4.85 0.04 1.87
CA ALA A 122 -4.52 -1.28 1.35
C ALA A 122 -4.41 -1.29 -0.19
N THR A 123 -5.25 -0.54 -0.90
CA THR A 123 -5.14 -0.36 -2.36
C THR A 123 -3.81 0.29 -2.73
N ILE A 124 -3.39 1.30 -2.00
CA ILE A 124 -2.11 2.00 -2.23
C ILE A 124 -0.93 1.05 -1.98
N THR A 125 -0.89 0.37 -0.84
CA THR A 125 0.20 -0.55 -0.49
C THR A 125 0.24 -1.78 -1.39
N ASN A 126 -0.91 -2.26 -1.84
CA ASN A 126 -1.02 -3.35 -2.82
C ASN A 126 -0.26 -3.04 -4.11
N MET A 127 -0.44 -1.84 -4.65
CA MET A 127 0.24 -1.40 -5.86
C MET A 127 1.71 -0.99 -5.64
N GLY A 128 2.25 -1.11 -4.44
CA GLY A 128 3.68 -1.01 -4.18
C GLY A 128 4.51 -2.01 -4.97
N ALA A 129 3.90 -3.15 -5.37
CA ALA A 129 4.54 -4.14 -6.24
C ALA A 129 4.90 -3.57 -7.62
N GLU A 130 4.06 -2.69 -8.20
CA GLU A 130 4.28 -2.10 -9.52
C GLU A 130 5.44 -1.11 -9.57
N ILE A 131 5.79 -0.50 -8.45
CA ILE A 131 6.98 0.35 -8.32
C ILE A 131 8.22 -0.41 -7.82
N GLY A 132 8.09 -1.72 -7.62
CA GLY A 132 9.18 -2.59 -7.18
C GLY A 132 9.50 -2.51 -5.69
N ALA A 133 8.62 -1.92 -4.87
CA ALA A 133 8.84 -1.81 -3.43
C ALA A 133 8.84 -3.18 -2.74
N THR A 134 9.76 -3.37 -1.80
CA THR A 134 9.81 -4.56 -0.94
C THR A 134 8.61 -4.63 -0.01
N CYS A 135 8.20 -3.49 0.52
CA CYS A 135 7.05 -3.31 1.39
C CYS A 135 6.53 -1.88 1.25
N SER A 136 5.27 -1.69 1.53
CA SER A 136 4.65 -0.36 1.67
C SER A 136 3.82 -0.35 2.94
N ILE A 137 3.85 0.72 3.72
CA ILE A 137 3.21 0.76 5.04
C ILE A 137 2.57 2.12 5.32
N PHE A 138 1.43 2.09 6.00
CA PHE A 138 0.77 3.25 6.60
C PHE A 138 0.82 3.17 8.13
N PRO A 139 0.82 4.31 8.83
CA PRO A 139 0.64 4.33 10.27
C PRO A 139 -0.77 3.83 10.64
N PHE A 140 -0.89 3.22 11.81
CA PHE A 140 -2.19 2.89 12.37
C PHE A 140 -2.89 4.15 12.87
N ASP A 141 -4.21 4.22 12.68
CA ASP A 141 -5.05 5.34 13.08
C ASP A 141 -6.50 4.90 13.37
N SER A 142 -7.39 5.87 13.58
CA SER A 142 -8.81 5.61 13.85
C SER A 142 -9.50 4.83 12.72
N LYS A 143 -9.05 4.94 11.47
CA LYS A 143 -9.60 4.16 10.35
C LYS A 143 -9.19 2.69 10.43
N GLY A 144 -7.99 2.41 10.92
CA GLY A 144 -7.55 1.07 11.25
C GLY A 144 -8.36 0.44 12.39
N GLU A 145 -8.63 1.22 13.45
CA GLU A 145 -9.49 0.81 14.56
C GLU A 145 -10.91 0.49 14.08
N GLU A 146 -11.50 1.38 13.27
CA GLU A 146 -12.83 1.18 12.66
C GLU A 146 -12.89 -0.11 11.83
N TYR A 147 -11.88 -0.36 10.99
CA TYR A 147 -11.79 -1.54 10.14
C TYR A 147 -11.67 -2.85 10.95
N LEU A 148 -10.82 -2.87 11.97
CA LEU A 148 -10.67 -4.03 12.86
C LEU A 148 -11.99 -4.36 13.58
N ASN A 149 -12.70 -3.34 14.06
CA ASN A 149 -14.02 -3.53 14.68
C ASN A 149 -15.05 -4.05 13.67
N ALA A 150 -15.10 -3.50 12.48
CA ALA A 150 -16.01 -3.91 11.41
C ALA A 150 -15.77 -5.36 10.92
N THR A 151 -14.52 -5.83 11.04
CA THR A 151 -14.13 -7.22 10.69
C THR A 151 -14.18 -8.18 11.88
N GLY A 152 -14.80 -7.79 13.01
CA GLY A 152 -15.01 -8.66 14.17
C GLY A 152 -13.77 -8.90 15.03
N ARG A 153 -12.75 -8.02 14.95
CA ARG A 153 -11.46 -8.12 15.65
C ARG A 153 -11.29 -7.00 16.67
N SER A 154 -12.30 -6.78 17.49
CA SER A 154 -12.32 -5.69 18.47
C SER A 154 -11.25 -5.83 19.56
N ASP A 155 -10.85 -7.05 19.89
CA ASP A 155 -9.72 -7.33 20.78
C ASP A 155 -8.40 -6.82 20.22
N ILE A 156 -8.15 -7.02 18.93
CA ILE A 156 -6.97 -6.47 18.24
C ILE A 156 -7.07 -4.94 18.12
N ALA A 157 -8.25 -4.41 17.87
CA ALA A 157 -8.47 -2.96 17.81
C ALA A 157 -8.15 -2.30 19.15
N GLU A 158 -8.61 -2.88 20.26
CA GLU A 158 -8.32 -2.39 21.61
C GLU A 158 -6.82 -2.47 21.95
N LEU A 159 -6.18 -3.60 21.62
CA LEU A 159 -4.75 -3.77 21.82
C LEU A 159 -3.93 -2.74 21.04
N ALA A 160 -4.26 -2.52 19.76
CA ALA A 160 -3.60 -1.55 18.91
C ALA A 160 -3.83 -0.12 19.42
N LYS A 161 -5.03 0.21 19.85
CA LYS A 161 -5.36 1.51 20.43
C LYS A 161 -4.54 1.81 21.69
N ASN A 162 -4.39 0.82 22.57
CA ASN A 162 -3.62 0.95 23.80
C ASN A 162 -2.10 1.10 23.54
N ASN A 163 -1.64 0.76 22.34
CA ASN A 163 -0.25 0.90 21.91
C ASN A 163 -0.09 1.87 20.73
N MET A 164 -1.02 2.79 20.54
CA MET A 164 -1.07 3.72 19.40
C MET A 164 0.25 4.48 19.21
N ASN A 165 0.91 4.86 20.31
CA ASN A 165 2.19 5.58 20.28
C ASN A 165 3.34 4.79 19.64
N LEU A 166 3.23 3.47 19.55
CA LEU A 166 4.21 2.60 18.88
C LEU A 166 3.84 2.28 17.43
N LEU A 167 2.63 2.67 16.99
CA LEU A 167 2.04 2.28 15.71
C LEU A 167 1.78 3.47 14.79
N THR A 168 2.04 4.67 15.27
CA THR A 168 1.98 5.92 14.50
C THR A 168 3.38 6.33 14.04
N ALA A 169 3.44 7.22 13.05
CA ALA A 169 4.71 7.83 12.66
C ALA A 169 5.31 8.64 13.83
N ASP A 170 6.61 8.50 14.04
CA ASP A 170 7.33 9.22 15.07
C ASP A 170 7.32 10.72 14.79
N GLN A 171 7.13 11.53 15.84
CA GLN A 171 7.03 12.98 15.72
C GLN A 171 8.30 13.58 15.09
N GLU A 172 9.47 13.07 15.45
CA GLU A 172 10.75 13.51 14.91
C GLU A 172 10.87 13.26 13.40
N VAL A 173 10.30 12.15 12.92
CA VAL A 173 10.26 11.81 11.49
C VAL A 173 9.33 12.77 10.74
N ILE A 174 8.19 13.11 11.33
CA ILE A 174 7.24 14.07 10.74
C ILE A 174 7.86 15.47 10.60
N GLU A 175 8.59 15.91 11.64
CA GLU A 175 9.22 17.24 11.69
C GLU A 175 10.47 17.35 10.82
N ASN A 176 11.24 16.26 10.67
CA ASN A 176 12.51 16.26 9.95
C ASN A 176 12.70 15.00 9.09
N PRO A 177 11.81 14.75 8.13
CA PRO A 177 11.79 13.49 7.37
C PRO A 177 13.08 13.25 6.55
N GLU A 178 13.73 14.29 6.07
CA GLU A 178 14.97 14.21 5.31
C GLU A 178 16.15 13.58 6.09
N SER A 179 16.06 13.55 7.43
CA SER A 179 17.08 12.91 8.28
C SER A 179 16.89 11.41 8.41
N TYR A 180 15.70 10.89 8.09
CA TYR A 180 15.31 9.50 8.30
C TYR A 180 15.10 8.74 7.00
N PHE A 181 14.61 9.42 5.95
CA PHE A 181 14.35 8.82 4.65
C PHE A 181 15.49 9.08 3.66
N ASN A 182 15.77 8.11 2.82
CA ASN A 182 16.70 8.29 1.70
C ASN A 182 16.14 9.20 0.60
N GLN A 183 14.80 9.27 0.53
CA GLN A 183 14.06 10.14 -0.37
C GLN A 183 12.72 10.49 0.27
N VAL A 184 12.31 11.74 0.15
CA VAL A 184 10.97 12.22 0.56
C VAL A 184 10.23 12.73 -0.66
N ILE A 185 8.97 12.33 -0.79
CA ILE A 185 8.04 12.78 -1.83
C ILE A 185 6.83 13.37 -1.11
N GLU A 186 6.45 14.59 -1.45
CA GLU A 186 5.24 15.24 -0.91
C GLU A 186 4.15 15.24 -1.97
N ILE A 187 2.94 14.81 -1.58
CA ILE A 187 1.74 14.81 -2.42
C ILE A 187 0.64 15.54 -1.67
N ASP A 188 0.19 16.63 -2.25
CA ASP A 188 -0.96 17.37 -1.79
C ASP A 188 -2.25 16.78 -2.37
N LEU A 189 -3.08 16.18 -1.51
CA LEU A 189 -4.31 15.51 -1.89
C LEU A 189 -5.42 16.49 -2.32
N ASP A 190 -5.35 17.74 -1.86
CA ASP A 190 -6.34 18.76 -2.24
C ASP A 190 -6.18 19.13 -3.72
N SER A 191 -4.96 19.06 -4.25
CA SER A 191 -4.64 19.35 -5.65
C SER A 191 -4.63 18.11 -6.55
N LEU A 192 -4.68 16.90 -5.97
CA LEU A 192 -4.64 15.65 -6.73
C LEU A 192 -5.95 15.46 -7.51
N VAL A 193 -5.84 15.17 -8.79
CA VAL A 193 -6.97 14.88 -9.67
C VAL A 193 -6.94 13.41 -10.11
N PRO A 194 -8.06 12.85 -10.62
CA PRO A 194 -8.07 11.50 -11.16
C PRO A 194 -7.00 11.30 -12.25
N HIS A 195 -6.32 10.17 -12.19
CA HIS A 195 -5.25 9.78 -13.10
C HIS A 195 -5.65 8.58 -13.94
N ILE A 196 -5.08 8.49 -15.12
CA ILE A 196 -5.15 7.31 -15.98
C ILE A 196 -3.73 6.83 -16.29
N VAL A 197 -3.59 5.53 -16.51
CA VAL A 197 -2.31 4.89 -16.79
C VAL A 197 -2.30 4.37 -18.22
N GLY A 198 -1.17 4.49 -18.85
CA GLY A 198 -0.89 3.89 -20.14
C GLY A 198 -0.60 4.89 -21.25
N PRO A 199 -0.34 4.37 -22.49
CA PRO A 199 -0.30 2.95 -22.83
C PRO A 199 1.00 2.24 -22.35
N HIS A 200 0.94 0.91 -22.23
CA HIS A 200 2.06 -0.03 -22.09
C HIS A 200 2.77 -0.13 -20.72
N THR A 201 2.77 0.89 -19.87
CA THR A 201 3.49 0.86 -18.58
C THR A 201 2.73 1.58 -17.48
N PRO A 202 2.77 1.06 -16.22
CA PRO A 202 2.07 1.67 -15.08
C PRO A 202 2.61 3.04 -14.66
N ASP A 203 3.85 3.39 -15.00
CA ASP A 203 4.48 4.66 -14.66
C ASP A 203 4.15 5.80 -15.66
N LEU A 204 3.43 5.49 -16.73
CA LEU A 204 2.81 6.51 -17.59
C LEU A 204 1.45 6.94 -17.01
N ALA A 205 1.43 7.31 -15.75
CA ALA A 205 0.27 7.94 -15.14
C ALA A 205 0.23 9.42 -15.52
N ARG A 206 -0.97 9.90 -15.81
CA ARG A 206 -1.20 11.33 -16.13
C ARG A 206 -2.60 11.75 -15.71
N PRO A 207 -2.80 13.04 -15.40
CA PRO A 207 -4.12 13.57 -15.11
C PRO A 207 -5.10 13.31 -16.25
N ILE A 208 -6.32 12.88 -15.92
CA ILE A 208 -7.37 12.63 -16.92
C ILE A 208 -7.69 13.87 -17.76
N THR A 209 -7.44 15.07 -17.23
CA THR A 209 -7.64 16.35 -17.91
C THR A 209 -6.71 16.53 -19.12
N GLU A 210 -5.59 15.83 -19.17
CA GLU A 210 -4.64 15.88 -20.29
C GLU A 210 -5.05 15.01 -21.48
N LEU A 211 -6.07 14.17 -21.31
CA LEU A 211 -6.48 13.17 -22.31
C LEU A 211 -7.56 13.64 -23.28
N LYS A 212 -7.92 14.90 -23.29
CA LYS A 212 -8.99 15.44 -24.15
C LYS A 212 -8.90 15.03 -25.64
N TYR A 213 -7.69 14.75 -26.12
CA TYR A 213 -7.45 14.35 -27.51
C TYR A 213 -7.27 12.83 -27.68
N CYS A 214 -6.99 12.09 -26.61
CA CYS A 214 -6.76 10.65 -26.68
C CYS A 214 -8.06 9.84 -26.61
N LEU A 215 -9.09 10.36 -25.97
CA LEU A 215 -10.40 9.71 -25.87
C LEU A 215 -11.17 9.71 -27.20
N LEU A 216 -10.90 10.69 -28.09
CA LEU A 216 -11.46 10.72 -29.44
C LEU A 216 -10.90 9.61 -30.35
N TYR A 217 -9.66 9.18 -30.09
CA TYR A 217 -9.01 8.12 -30.89
C TYR A 217 -9.48 6.72 -30.51
N THR A 218 -9.87 6.50 -29.26
CA THR A 218 -10.38 5.20 -28.81
C THR A 218 -11.85 4.96 -29.15
N SER A 219 -12.63 6.02 -29.43
CA SER A 219 -14.02 5.88 -29.88
C SER A 219 -14.13 5.50 -31.37
N ASP A 220 -13.16 5.86 -32.19
CA ASP A 220 -13.12 5.49 -33.61
C ASP A 220 -12.71 4.04 -33.84
N ALA A 221 -12.04 3.40 -32.87
CA ALA A 221 -11.66 1.98 -32.99
C ALA A 221 -12.85 1.01 -32.80
N ALA A 222 -14.01 1.50 -32.37
CA ALA A 222 -15.23 0.71 -32.21
C ALA A 222 -16.09 0.65 -33.48
N ASP A 223 -15.77 1.47 -34.48
CA ASP A 223 -16.54 1.57 -35.74
C ASP A 223 -15.82 0.93 -36.95
N ASP A 224 -14.73 0.21 -36.72
CA ASP A 224 -14.08 -0.56 -37.79
C ASP A 224 -14.81 -1.92 -37.98
N PRO A 225 -15.34 -2.24 -39.17
CA PRO A 225 -16.22 -3.38 -39.44
C PRO A 225 -15.52 -4.73 -39.40
#